data_502696468003f3c251dfc284256c3114
#
_entry.id   502696468003f3c251dfc284256c3114
#
_cell.length_a   1.000
_cell.length_b   1.000
_cell.length_c   1.000
_cell.angle_alpha   90.00
_cell.angle_beta   90.00
_cell.angle_gamma   90.00
#
_symmetry.space_group_name_H-M   'P 1'
#
loop_
_entity.id
_entity.type
_entity.pdbx_description
1 polymer ?
#
loop_
_entity_poly.entity_id
_entity_poly.type
_entity_poly.pdbx_seq_one_letter_code
_entity_poly.pdbx_strand_id
1 'polypeptide(L)'
;MKKFVALLLAGILCVGALTACGSNGSASGGNEKEEEKTFTVGFDAEYPPYGYKDEKTGDYTGFDLELAEEVCNRRGWTLKKQPIDWDAKDMEINSGAIDCLWNGMTYTGRENDYTWSEPYVDNSIVIAVKADSDIQTKADLAGKMVVAQAASSADTALTNDPGDGSNDENLKLKETFSGYETIKDYNDAFMQMDAGVYDAIAVDIGVAQFQLASNEGKFRILEEPLSTEQYAIAFAKGNTELRDQVQETLNEMAADGTIEKIVEKYAEYNLPEMLIIGK
;
A
#
# COMPACT_ATOMS: atom_id res chain seq x y z
N MET A 1 32.27 -40.94 -41.04
CA MET A 1 33.62 -41.42 -40.73
C MET A 1 33.88 -41.06 -39.28
N LYS A 2 33.79 -42.09 -38.39
CA LYS A 2 34.89 -42.66 -37.56
C LYS A 2 35.46 -41.59 -36.59
N LYS A 3 35.56 -41.74 -35.26
CA LYS A 3 35.60 -42.90 -34.32
C LYS A 3 35.44 -42.33 -32.89
N PHE A 4 34.64 -42.90 -32.04
CA PHE A 4 34.90 -43.63 -30.81
C PHE A 4 36.31 -43.47 -30.19
N VAL A 5 36.36 -43.14 -28.87
CA VAL A 5 37.10 -43.91 -27.86
C VAL A 5 36.55 -43.58 -26.46
N ALA A 6 36.14 -44.66 -25.77
CA ALA A 6 35.87 -44.77 -24.35
C ALA A 6 37.10 -45.33 -23.64
N LEU A 7 37.16 -45.20 -22.33
CA LEU A 7 37.82 -46.10 -21.31
C LEU A 7 38.27 -45.24 -20.12
N LEU A 8 38.25 -45.59 -18.88
CA LEU A 8 37.86 -46.68 -17.99
C LEU A 8 38.29 -46.23 -16.56
N LEU A 9 37.42 -46.56 -15.62
CA LEU A 9 37.65 -47.01 -14.26
C LEU A 9 39.04 -46.99 -13.62
N ALA A 10 39.11 -46.48 -12.37
CA ALA A 10 39.75 -47.22 -11.27
C ALA A 10 39.29 -46.66 -9.91
N GLY A 11 38.63 -47.49 -9.13
CA GLY A 11 38.29 -47.32 -7.74
C GLY A 11 39.45 -47.72 -6.83
N ILE A 12 39.50 -47.10 -5.67
CA ILE A 12 40.24 -47.64 -4.51
C ILE A 12 39.37 -47.48 -3.28
N LEU A 13 38.91 -48.62 -2.75
CA LEU A 13 38.46 -48.78 -1.37
C LEU A 13 39.69 -48.75 -0.44
N CYS A 14 39.63 -48.03 0.65
CA CYS A 14 40.39 -48.33 1.87
C CYS A 14 39.49 -48.25 3.09
N VAL A 15 39.38 -49.45 3.73
CA VAL A 15 38.74 -49.73 5.00
C VAL A 15 39.76 -49.63 6.12
N GLY A 16 39.34 -49.21 7.28
CA GLY A 16 39.99 -49.40 8.59
C GLY A 16 40.34 -48.09 9.28
N ALA A 17 40.13 -47.88 10.57
CA ALA A 17 39.76 -48.69 11.70
C ALA A 17 39.30 -47.76 12.84
N LEU A 18 38.41 -48.23 13.65
CA LEU A 18 37.97 -47.65 14.95
C LEU A 18 39.17 -47.51 15.92
N THR A 19 39.25 -46.34 16.54
CA THR A 19 39.75 -46.24 17.94
C THR A 19 38.89 -45.22 18.69
N ALA A 20 38.26 -45.71 19.74
CA ALA A 20 37.58 -44.97 20.75
C ALA A 20 38.61 -44.44 21.76
N CYS A 21 38.42 -43.27 22.30
CA CYS A 21 38.39 -42.86 23.72
C CYS A 21 38.76 -41.40 23.90
N GLY A 22 38.00 -40.73 24.74
CA GLY A 22 38.51 -39.61 25.57
C GLY A 22 37.70 -38.31 25.46
N SER A 23 36.76 -38.19 26.38
CA SER A 23 36.11 -36.96 26.85
C SER A 23 36.95 -35.69 26.77
N ASN A 24 36.41 -34.65 26.19
CA ASN A 24 36.22 -33.38 26.90
C ASN A 24 35.27 -32.45 26.11
N GLY A 25 34.26 -31.95 26.84
CA GLY A 25 33.28 -31.07 26.23
C GLY A 25 33.90 -29.71 25.84
N SER A 26 33.62 -29.36 24.63
CA SER A 26 33.57 -27.96 24.20
C SER A 26 32.29 -27.85 23.34
N ALA A 27 31.27 -27.30 23.96
CA ALA A 27 30.12 -26.82 23.24
C ALA A 27 30.59 -25.76 22.26
N SER A 28 30.78 -26.17 21.01
CA SER A 28 30.84 -25.25 19.88
C SER A 28 29.42 -24.75 19.70
N GLY A 29 29.10 -23.62 20.34
CA GLY A 29 27.95 -22.83 19.99
C GLY A 29 28.14 -22.39 18.54
N GLY A 30 27.53 -23.10 17.61
CA GLY A 30 27.30 -22.56 16.30
C GLY A 30 26.41 -21.34 16.45
N ASN A 31 26.97 -20.16 16.29
CA ASN A 31 26.20 -18.98 15.91
C ASN A 31 25.65 -19.32 14.49
N GLU A 32 24.49 -19.97 14.45
CA GLU A 32 23.61 -19.80 13.30
C GLU A 32 23.30 -18.29 13.32
N LYS A 33 23.91 -17.54 12.35
CA LYS A 33 23.39 -16.21 12.03
C LYS A 33 21.96 -16.49 11.57
N GLU A 34 20.98 -16.11 12.39
CA GLU A 34 19.62 -15.97 11.91
C GLU A 34 19.71 -15.13 10.64
N GLU A 35 19.28 -15.68 9.52
CA GLU A 35 19.17 -14.89 8.29
C GLU A 35 18.21 -13.75 8.59
N GLU A 36 18.71 -12.52 8.48
CA GLU A 36 17.95 -11.31 8.72
C GLU A 36 16.75 -11.29 7.77
N LYS A 37 15.54 -11.42 8.32
CA LYS A 37 14.30 -11.48 7.54
C LYS A 37 14.10 -10.17 6.79
N THR A 38 14.00 -10.24 5.46
CA THR A 38 13.58 -9.09 4.64
C THR A 38 12.05 -9.04 4.62
N PHE A 39 11.50 -7.85 4.88
CA PHE A 39 10.07 -7.56 4.77
C PHE A 39 9.87 -6.57 3.61
N THR A 40 9.22 -7.01 2.55
CA THR A 40 9.02 -6.24 1.32
C THR A 40 7.62 -5.63 1.28
N VAL A 41 7.54 -4.32 1.38
CA VAL A 41 6.30 -3.54 1.31
C VAL A 41 6.09 -3.05 -0.12
N GLY A 42 4.97 -3.46 -0.74
CA GLY A 42 4.51 -2.95 -2.03
C GLY A 42 3.66 -1.69 -1.85
N PHE A 43 3.98 -0.65 -2.63
CA PHE A 43 3.29 0.63 -2.56
C PHE A 43 3.35 1.40 -3.88
N ASP A 44 2.39 2.30 -4.11
CA ASP A 44 2.43 3.29 -5.17
C ASP A 44 3.31 4.48 -4.73
N ALA A 45 4.38 4.77 -5.49
CA ALA A 45 5.32 5.84 -5.14
C ALA A 45 4.80 7.26 -5.45
N GLU A 46 3.59 7.37 -6.01
CA GLU A 46 2.91 8.62 -6.33
C GLU A 46 1.63 8.82 -5.50
N TYR A 47 1.61 8.25 -4.27
CA TYR A 47 0.44 8.26 -3.37
C TYR A 47 0.72 8.94 -2.01
N PRO A 48 1.14 10.23 -2.02
CA PRO A 48 1.30 10.97 -0.77
C PRO A 48 -0.05 11.21 -0.08
N PRO A 49 -0.09 11.27 1.26
CA PRO A 49 1.01 11.24 2.21
C PRO A 49 1.36 9.84 2.72
N TYR A 50 0.77 8.77 2.18
CA TYR A 50 0.92 7.39 2.67
C TYR A 50 2.23 6.73 2.23
N GLY A 51 2.55 6.77 0.92
CA GLY A 51 3.81 6.30 0.36
C GLY A 51 4.14 7.07 -0.91
N TYR A 52 5.33 7.66 -0.94
CA TYR A 52 5.72 8.47 -2.10
C TYR A 52 7.23 8.66 -2.15
N LYS A 53 7.70 9.13 -3.30
CA LYS A 53 9.10 9.53 -3.48
C LYS A 53 9.24 11.00 -3.10
N ASP A 54 10.05 11.29 -2.09
CA ASP A 54 10.40 12.67 -1.73
C ASP A 54 11.32 13.27 -2.81
N GLU A 55 10.88 14.35 -3.43
CA GLU A 55 11.62 15.00 -4.54
C GLU A 55 12.95 15.63 -4.09
N LYS A 56 13.09 15.97 -2.80
CA LYS A 56 14.30 16.63 -2.27
C LYS A 56 15.38 15.63 -1.92
N THR A 57 15.00 14.50 -1.33
CA THR A 57 15.94 13.46 -0.88
C THR A 57 16.10 12.35 -1.93
N GLY A 58 15.08 12.11 -2.75
CA GLY A 58 15.00 11.00 -3.68
C GLY A 58 14.64 9.67 -3.03
N ASP A 59 14.39 9.67 -1.70
CA ASP A 59 14.03 8.48 -0.93
C ASP A 59 12.53 8.24 -0.94
N TYR A 60 12.11 7.01 -0.67
CA TYR A 60 10.72 6.66 -0.44
C TYR A 60 10.34 6.91 1.01
N THR A 61 9.28 7.67 1.23
CA THR A 61 8.76 8.10 2.52
C THR A 61 7.22 8.09 2.53
N GLY A 62 6.63 8.45 3.65
CA GLY A 62 5.18 8.54 3.85
C GLY A 62 4.75 7.82 5.12
N PHE A 63 3.52 8.13 5.57
CA PHE A 63 2.99 7.64 6.84
C PHE A 63 3.07 6.11 6.95
N ASP A 64 2.60 5.39 5.94
CA ASP A 64 2.59 3.93 5.94
C ASP A 64 3.99 3.33 5.90
N LEU A 65 4.90 3.95 5.12
CA LEU A 65 6.28 3.50 5.03
C LEU A 65 7.07 3.76 6.32
N GLU A 66 6.75 4.83 7.06
CA GLU A 66 7.35 5.09 8.38
C GLU A 66 6.83 4.11 9.43
N LEU A 67 5.54 3.74 9.40
CA LEU A 67 5.01 2.66 10.24
C LEU A 67 5.70 1.33 9.94
N ALA A 68 5.86 0.99 8.67
CA ALA A 68 6.54 -0.24 8.24
C ALA A 68 8.01 -0.27 8.67
N GLU A 69 8.70 0.87 8.62
CA GLU A 69 10.09 1.00 9.07
C GLU A 69 10.20 0.75 10.57
N GLU A 70 9.31 1.31 11.38
CA GLU A 70 9.31 1.08 12.82
C GLU A 70 8.95 -0.37 13.18
N VAL A 71 8.00 -0.99 12.46
CA VAL A 71 7.71 -2.43 12.61
C VAL A 71 8.96 -3.26 12.35
N CYS A 72 9.68 -2.98 11.27
CA CYS A 72 10.92 -3.69 10.94
C CYS A 72 12.01 -3.47 12.00
N ASN A 73 12.18 -2.24 12.49
CA ASN A 73 13.14 -1.91 13.53
C ASN A 73 12.88 -2.70 14.81
N ARG A 74 11.63 -2.80 15.27
CA ARG A 74 11.26 -3.55 16.49
C ARG A 74 11.46 -5.04 16.33
N ARG A 75 11.22 -5.55 15.13
CA ARG A 75 11.34 -6.99 14.84
C ARG A 75 12.72 -7.44 14.41
N GLY A 76 13.66 -6.52 14.19
CA GLY A 76 14.99 -6.84 13.65
C GLY A 76 14.92 -7.32 12.21
N TRP A 77 13.96 -6.82 11.42
CA TRP A 77 13.82 -7.11 10.00
C TRP A 77 14.46 -6.03 9.14
N THR A 78 14.89 -6.41 7.93
CA THR A 78 15.30 -5.44 6.91
C THR A 78 14.09 -5.03 6.07
N LEU A 79 13.71 -3.74 6.11
CA LEU A 79 12.65 -3.21 5.25
C LEU A 79 13.13 -3.06 3.81
N LYS A 80 12.36 -3.63 2.88
CA LYS A 80 12.48 -3.33 1.44
C LYS A 80 11.24 -2.57 0.98
N LYS A 81 11.39 -1.30 0.62
CA LYS A 81 10.35 -0.46 0.01
C LYS A 81 10.33 -0.76 -1.50
N GLN A 82 9.27 -1.42 -1.98
CA GLN A 82 9.13 -1.85 -3.37
C GLN A 82 8.02 -1.05 -4.07
N PRO A 83 8.35 -0.05 -4.89
CA PRO A 83 7.34 0.63 -5.69
C PRO A 83 6.75 -0.32 -6.73
N ILE A 84 5.43 -0.26 -6.90
CA ILE A 84 4.68 -1.06 -7.86
C ILE A 84 3.74 -0.18 -8.68
N ASP A 85 3.31 -0.65 -9.85
CA ASP A 85 2.15 -0.10 -10.52
C ASP A 85 0.88 -0.57 -9.79
N TRP A 86 -0.01 0.37 -9.41
CA TRP A 86 -1.13 0.05 -8.52
C TRP A 86 -2.14 -0.93 -9.13
N ASP A 87 -2.33 -0.89 -10.42
CA ASP A 87 -3.18 -1.84 -11.16
C ASP A 87 -2.59 -3.27 -11.21
N ALA A 88 -1.29 -3.43 -10.93
CA ALA A 88 -0.62 -4.73 -10.85
C ALA A 88 -0.57 -5.31 -9.41
N LYS A 89 -1.11 -4.64 -8.39
CA LYS A 89 -0.97 -5.00 -6.96
C LYS A 89 -1.34 -6.45 -6.65
N ASP A 90 -2.41 -6.96 -7.27
CA ASP A 90 -2.87 -8.33 -7.03
C ASP A 90 -1.88 -9.37 -7.56
N MET A 91 -1.25 -9.09 -8.69
CA MET A 91 -0.21 -9.95 -9.26
C MET A 91 1.04 -9.94 -8.38
N GLU A 92 1.48 -8.77 -7.92
CA GLU A 92 2.69 -8.59 -7.10
C GLU A 92 2.57 -9.34 -5.76
N ILE A 93 1.45 -9.20 -5.06
CA ILE A 93 1.25 -9.88 -3.77
C ILE A 93 1.04 -11.39 -3.93
N ASN A 94 0.29 -11.82 -4.95
CA ASN A 94 0.01 -13.23 -5.18
C ASN A 94 1.22 -14.01 -5.70
N SER A 95 2.16 -13.36 -6.39
CA SER A 95 3.42 -13.95 -6.82
C SER A 95 4.45 -14.07 -5.70
N GLY A 96 4.25 -13.37 -4.56
CA GLY A 96 5.22 -13.27 -3.48
C GLY A 96 6.38 -12.33 -3.79
N ALA A 97 6.25 -11.44 -4.78
CA ALA A 97 7.23 -10.39 -5.06
C ALA A 97 7.27 -9.33 -3.95
N ILE A 98 6.14 -9.17 -3.26
CA ILE A 98 5.96 -8.34 -2.07
C ILE A 98 5.31 -9.17 -0.95
N ASP A 99 5.58 -8.81 0.30
CA ASP A 99 5.01 -9.47 1.47
C ASP A 99 3.66 -8.90 1.89
N CYS A 100 3.46 -7.61 1.63
CA CYS A 100 2.20 -6.92 1.88
C CYS A 100 2.00 -5.73 0.94
N LEU A 101 0.75 -5.27 0.84
CA LEU A 101 0.38 -3.95 0.33
C LEU A 101 0.12 -3.04 1.52
N TRP A 102 0.92 -1.99 1.65
CA TRP A 102 0.79 -1.03 2.74
C TRP A 102 0.95 0.39 2.19
N ASN A 103 -0.17 0.96 1.76
CA ASN A 103 -0.22 2.25 1.06
C ASN A 103 -1.66 2.78 0.95
N GLY A 104 -2.31 3.03 2.11
CA GLY A 104 -3.71 3.42 2.09
C GLY A 104 -4.59 2.36 1.43
N MET A 105 -4.36 1.07 1.75
CA MET A 105 -5.07 -0.02 1.09
C MET A 105 -6.46 -0.20 1.69
N THR A 106 -7.49 0.00 0.88
CA THR A 106 -8.89 -0.09 1.29
C THR A 106 -9.29 -1.51 1.68
N TYR A 107 -9.70 -1.65 2.93
CA TYR A 107 -10.25 -2.89 3.51
C TYR A 107 -11.74 -3.07 3.15
N THR A 108 -12.52 -2.01 3.28
CA THR A 108 -13.97 -2.02 3.08
C THR A 108 -14.35 -2.52 1.69
N GLY A 109 -15.18 -3.54 1.64
CA GLY A 109 -15.63 -4.19 0.39
C GLY A 109 -14.63 -5.19 -0.21
N ARG A 110 -13.47 -5.39 0.41
CA ARG A 110 -12.42 -6.34 -0.01
C ARG A 110 -12.05 -7.35 1.06
N GLU A 111 -12.89 -7.52 2.08
CA GLU A 111 -12.64 -8.33 3.27
C GLU A 111 -12.26 -9.79 2.94
N ASN A 112 -12.74 -10.29 1.80
CA ASN A 112 -12.50 -11.66 1.37
C ASN A 112 -11.32 -11.85 0.41
N ASP A 113 -10.69 -10.77 -0.05
CA ASP A 113 -9.69 -10.84 -1.12
C ASP A 113 -8.29 -11.15 -0.58
N TYR A 114 -7.99 -10.67 0.63
CA TYR A 114 -6.68 -10.77 1.26
C TYR A 114 -6.78 -11.33 2.69
N THR A 115 -5.64 -11.48 3.35
CA THR A 115 -5.52 -11.55 4.80
C THR A 115 -5.18 -10.16 5.30
N TRP A 116 -5.98 -9.59 6.20
CA TRP A 116 -5.90 -8.21 6.60
C TRP A 116 -5.40 -8.02 8.02
N SER A 117 -4.67 -6.94 8.27
CA SER A 117 -4.51 -6.38 9.61
C SER A 117 -5.87 -5.86 10.13
N GLU A 118 -5.92 -5.43 11.38
CA GLU A 118 -7.01 -4.55 11.84
C GLU A 118 -6.92 -3.22 11.07
N PRO A 119 -8.06 -2.57 10.78
CA PRO A 119 -8.07 -1.24 10.20
C PRO A 119 -7.36 -0.22 11.11
N TYR A 120 -6.59 0.70 10.50
CA TYR A 120 -5.79 1.68 11.24
C TYR A 120 -6.11 3.14 10.90
N VAL A 121 -6.78 3.41 9.77
CA VAL A 121 -7.19 4.75 9.31
C VAL A 121 -8.60 4.70 8.75
N ASP A 122 -9.46 5.65 9.15
CA ASP A 122 -10.71 5.97 8.45
C ASP A 122 -10.40 6.80 7.19
N ASN A 123 -11.05 6.49 6.09
CA ASN A 123 -10.89 7.20 4.82
C ASN A 123 -12.24 7.55 4.20
N SER A 124 -12.23 8.48 3.27
CA SER A 124 -13.37 8.84 2.44
C SER A 124 -12.91 9.07 1.01
N ILE A 125 -13.69 8.59 0.06
CA ILE A 125 -13.53 8.96 -1.34
C ILE A 125 -14.28 10.26 -1.58
N VAL A 126 -13.55 11.27 -1.99
CA VAL A 126 -14.04 12.64 -2.20
C VAL A 126 -13.90 13.07 -3.67
N ILE A 127 -14.52 14.19 -4.00
CA ILE A 127 -14.31 14.86 -5.29
C ILE A 127 -13.46 16.11 -5.05
N ALA A 128 -12.31 16.16 -5.71
CA ALA A 128 -11.48 17.36 -5.81
C ALA A 128 -11.77 18.10 -7.13
N VAL A 129 -11.83 19.44 -7.05
CA VAL A 129 -12.06 20.32 -8.19
C VAL A 129 -11.12 21.53 -8.11
N LYS A 130 -10.99 22.30 -9.20
CA LYS A 130 -10.29 23.59 -9.14
C LYS A 130 -11.00 24.54 -8.18
N ALA A 131 -10.24 25.38 -7.48
CA ALA A 131 -10.79 26.30 -6.49
C ALA A 131 -11.77 27.31 -7.09
N ASP A 132 -11.55 27.71 -8.33
CA ASP A 132 -12.39 28.63 -9.11
C ASP A 132 -13.49 27.94 -9.94
N SER A 133 -13.64 26.61 -9.82
CA SER A 133 -14.67 25.83 -10.52
C SER A 133 -16.10 26.22 -10.07
N ASP A 134 -17.05 26.15 -10.98
CA ASP A 134 -18.49 26.28 -10.72
C ASP A 134 -19.13 25.06 -10.05
N ILE A 135 -18.42 23.94 -9.97
CA ILE A 135 -18.88 22.69 -9.36
C ILE A 135 -18.90 22.85 -7.84
N GLN A 136 -20.06 22.89 -7.20
CA GLN A 136 -20.21 23.05 -5.75
C GLN A 136 -20.67 21.76 -5.06
N THR A 137 -21.40 20.92 -5.77
CA THR A 137 -22.00 19.68 -5.27
C THR A 137 -21.74 18.53 -6.24
N LYS A 138 -22.01 17.30 -5.83
CA LYS A 138 -21.93 16.13 -6.72
C LYS A 138 -22.87 16.26 -7.92
N ALA A 139 -24.02 16.89 -7.78
CA ALA A 139 -24.97 17.10 -8.88
C ALA A 139 -24.40 17.97 -10.02
N ASP A 140 -23.49 18.90 -9.71
CA ASP A 140 -22.85 19.77 -10.69
C ASP A 140 -21.80 19.04 -11.56
N LEU A 141 -21.52 17.78 -11.26
CA LEU A 141 -20.67 16.90 -12.10
C LEU A 141 -21.36 16.46 -13.39
N ALA A 142 -22.67 16.71 -13.53
CA ALA A 142 -23.39 16.43 -14.76
C ALA A 142 -22.78 17.20 -15.94
N GLY A 143 -22.40 16.45 -17.01
CA GLY A 143 -21.74 17.03 -18.18
C GLY A 143 -20.25 17.37 -18.00
N LYS A 144 -19.64 17.02 -16.88
CA LYS A 144 -18.22 17.26 -16.57
C LYS A 144 -17.35 16.04 -16.91
N MET A 145 -16.07 16.27 -17.13
CA MET A 145 -15.06 15.23 -17.33
C MET A 145 -14.43 14.85 -16.01
N VAL A 146 -14.63 13.61 -15.56
CA VAL A 146 -14.16 13.10 -14.27
C VAL A 146 -13.10 12.04 -14.45
N VAL A 147 -12.10 12.01 -13.57
CA VAL A 147 -11.01 11.04 -13.58
C VAL A 147 -10.80 10.42 -12.20
N ALA A 148 -10.33 9.17 -12.15
CA ALA A 148 -9.82 8.51 -10.96
C ALA A 148 -8.56 7.71 -11.29
N GLN A 149 -7.80 7.30 -10.28
CA GLN A 149 -6.69 6.37 -10.53
C GLN A 149 -7.23 4.98 -10.87
N ALA A 150 -6.60 4.32 -11.84
CA ALA A 150 -6.97 2.97 -12.27
C ALA A 150 -6.89 1.95 -11.11
N ALA A 151 -7.91 1.10 -10.98
CA ALA A 151 -8.02 0.06 -9.94
C ALA A 151 -7.93 0.59 -8.49
N SER A 152 -8.20 1.89 -8.27
CA SER A 152 -8.36 2.49 -6.94
C SER A 152 -9.75 2.23 -6.36
N SER A 153 -9.93 2.56 -5.06
CA SER A 153 -11.25 2.57 -4.44
C SER A 153 -12.17 3.65 -5.01
N ALA A 154 -11.61 4.78 -5.46
CA ALA A 154 -12.36 5.83 -6.15
C ALA A 154 -12.90 5.35 -7.51
N ASP A 155 -12.11 4.60 -8.28
CA ASP A 155 -12.59 3.95 -9.51
C ASP A 155 -13.69 2.93 -9.18
N THR A 156 -13.49 2.11 -8.15
CA THR A 156 -14.50 1.14 -7.68
C THR A 156 -15.79 1.83 -7.25
N ALA A 157 -15.71 2.94 -6.51
CA ALA A 157 -16.90 3.69 -6.06
C ALA A 157 -17.74 4.22 -7.24
N LEU A 158 -17.14 4.49 -8.38
CA LEU A 158 -17.82 4.98 -9.57
C LEU A 158 -18.23 3.88 -10.56
N THR A 159 -17.67 2.67 -10.47
CA THR A 159 -17.83 1.66 -11.53
C THR A 159 -18.36 0.32 -11.07
N ASN A 160 -18.20 -0.02 -9.79
CA ASN A 160 -18.60 -1.33 -9.28
C ASN A 160 -20.07 -1.38 -8.94
N ASP A 161 -20.79 -2.35 -9.53
CA ASP A 161 -22.18 -2.70 -9.16
C ASP A 161 -22.14 -3.99 -8.31
N PRO A 162 -22.30 -3.88 -6.98
CA PRO A 162 -22.35 -5.05 -6.11
C PRO A 162 -23.67 -5.85 -6.25
N GLY A 163 -24.66 -5.33 -6.95
CA GLY A 163 -25.94 -5.98 -7.21
C GLY A 163 -26.93 -5.93 -6.03
N ASP A 164 -26.59 -5.24 -4.95
CA ASP A 164 -27.43 -5.06 -3.76
C ASP A 164 -28.00 -3.64 -3.61
N GLY A 165 -27.68 -2.76 -4.56
CA GLY A 165 -28.12 -1.36 -4.60
C GLY A 165 -27.31 -0.41 -3.71
N SER A 166 -26.30 -0.88 -2.98
CA SER A 166 -25.50 -0.04 -2.06
C SER A 166 -24.70 1.05 -2.78
N ASN A 167 -24.38 0.88 -4.07
CA ASN A 167 -23.64 1.84 -4.89
C ASN A 167 -24.46 2.51 -5.99
N ASP A 168 -25.75 2.31 -6.03
CA ASP A 168 -26.66 2.81 -7.09
C ASP A 168 -26.57 4.33 -7.29
N GLU A 169 -26.37 5.10 -6.22
CA GLU A 169 -26.27 6.55 -6.30
C GLU A 169 -25.05 7.01 -7.09
N ASN A 170 -23.88 6.44 -6.80
CA ASN A 170 -22.64 6.77 -7.51
C ASN A 170 -22.66 6.29 -8.96
N LEU A 171 -23.26 5.12 -9.24
CA LEU A 171 -23.41 4.63 -10.60
C LEU A 171 -24.30 5.56 -11.43
N LYS A 172 -25.44 6.02 -10.87
CA LYS A 172 -26.31 7.00 -11.53
C LYS A 172 -25.64 8.35 -11.71
N LEU A 173 -24.84 8.79 -10.71
CA LEU A 173 -24.06 10.00 -10.81
C LEU A 173 -23.08 9.93 -11.99
N LYS A 174 -22.32 8.84 -12.10
CA LYS A 174 -21.37 8.62 -13.20
C LYS A 174 -22.04 8.67 -14.57
N GLU A 175 -23.27 8.15 -14.72
CA GLU A 175 -24.02 8.21 -15.98
C GLU A 175 -24.31 9.66 -16.45
N THR A 176 -24.24 10.64 -15.55
CA THR A 176 -24.45 12.06 -15.87
C THR A 176 -23.21 12.76 -16.40
N PHE A 177 -22.02 12.18 -16.23
CA PHE A 177 -20.75 12.76 -16.67
C PHE A 177 -20.69 12.89 -18.20
N SER A 178 -19.95 13.86 -18.71
CA SER A 178 -19.64 13.93 -20.14
C SER A 178 -18.63 12.85 -20.56
N GLY A 179 -17.77 12.44 -19.63
CA GLY A 179 -16.80 11.38 -19.76
C GLY A 179 -16.21 11.00 -18.42
N TYR A 180 -15.76 9.75 -18.35
CA TYR A 180 -15.02 9.21 -17.21
C TYR A 180 -13.81 8.45 -17.74
N GLU A 181 -12.64 8.76 -17.19
CA GLU A 181 -11.39 8.10 -17.55
C GLU A 181 -10.66 7.63 -16.29
N THR A 182 -9.75 6.69 -16.45
CA THR A 182 -8.79 6.31 -15.44
C THR A 182 -7.38 6.72 -15.84
N ILE A 183 -6.58 7.10 -14.84
CA ILE A 183 -5.20 7.53 -15.00
C ILE A 183 -4.30 6.68 -14.11
N LYS A 184 -2.99 6.68 -14.38
CA LYS A 184 -2.04 5.86 -13.64
C LYS A 184 -1.86 6.32 -12.20
N ASP A 185 -1.72 7.63 -11.97
CA ASP A 185 -1.44 8.23 -10.66
C ASP A 185 -2.15 9.56 -10.45
N TYR A 186 -2.28 9.97 -9.18
CA TYR A 186 -2.98 11.18 -8.81
C TYR A 186 -2.18 12.46 -9.04
N ASN A 187 -0.84 12.42 -9.01
CA ASN A 187 -0.04 13.62 -9.31
C ASN A 187 -0.31 14.09 -10.74
N ASP A 188 -0.37 13.14 -11.67
CA ASP A 188 -0.72 13.41 -13.06
C ASP A 188 -2.17 13.89 -13.23
N ALA A 189 -3.12 13.30 -12.46
CA ALA A 189 -4.52 13.73 -12.46
C ALA A 189 -4.67 15.21 -12.05
N PHE A 190 -4.04 15.62 -10.94
CA PHE A 190 -4.08 17.00 -10.46
C PHE A 190 -3.38 17.98 -11.40
N MET A 191 -2.25 17.59 -12.01
CA MET A 191 -1.58 18.38 -13.03
C MET A 191 -2.46 18.60 -14.26
N GLN A 192 -3.13 17.56 -14.75
CA GLN A 192 -4.03 17.63 -15.89
C GLN A 192 -5.32 18.41 -15.58
N MET A 193 -5.84 18.34 -14.34
CA MET A 193 -6.95 19.19 -13.89
C MET A 193 -6.53 20.67 -13.84
N ASP A 194 -5.33 20.99 -13.36
CA ASP A 194 -4.79 22.36 -13.39
C ASP A 194 -4.69 22.89 -14.83
N ALA A 195 -4.30 22.03 -15.77
CA ALA A 195 -4.26 22.33 -17.20
C ALA A 195 -5.65 22.39 -17.88
N GLY A 196 -6.74 22.02 -17.20
CA GLY A 196 -8.11 22.06 -17.72
C GLY A 196 -8.49 20.87 -18.60
N VAL A 197 -7.80 19.73 -18.47
CA VAL A 197 -8.16 18.47 -19.14
C VAL A 197 -9.32 17.80 -18.43
N TYR A 198 -9.26 17.75 -17.10
CA TYR A 198 -10.31 17.21 -16.23
C TYR A 198 -10.99 18.32 -15.44
N ASP A 199 -12.30 18.18 -15.22
CA ASP A 199 -13.11 19.08 -14.41
C ASP A 199 -13.06 18.68 -12.91
N ALA A 200 -12.96 17.38 -12.63
CA ALA A 200 -12.99 16.82 -11.29
C ALA A 200 -12.19 15.51 -11.19
N ILE A 201 -11.67 15.24 -9.99
CA ILE A 201 -10.94 14.03 -9.64
C ILE A 201 -11.68 13.33 -8.49
N ALA A 202 -12.02 12.04 -8.65
CA ALA A 202 -12.42 11.19 -7.55
C ALA A 202 -11.16 10.61 -6.89
N VAL A 203 -10.99 10.83 -5.59
CA VAL A 203 -9.71 10.60 -4.91
C VAL A 203 -9.92 10.39 -3.40
N ASP A 204 -8.99 9.73 -2.76
CA ASP A 204 -8.90 9.56 -1.31
C ASP A 204 -8.64 10.91 -0.62
N ILE A 205 -9.35 11.15 0.50
CA ILE A 205 -9.30 12.45 1.17
C ILE A 205 -7.89 12.85 1.62
N GLY A 206 -7.08 11.89 2.12
CA GLY A 206 -5.70 12.16 2.54
C GLY A 206 -4.82 12.61 1.37
N VAL A 207 -4.96 11.97 0.20
CA VAL A 207 -4.25 12.37 -1.03
C VAL A 207 -4.73 13.74 -1.51
N ALA A 208 -6.04 13.98 -1.50
CA ALA A 208 -6.59 15.29 -1.87
C ALA A 208 -6.04 16.40 -0.96
N GLN A 209 -5.99 16.17 0.35
CA GLN A 209 -5.47 17.15 1.31
C GLN A 209 -3.98 17.45 1.12
N PHE A 210 -3.17 16.41 0.83
CA PHE A 210 -1.78 16.61 0.46
C PHE A 210 -1.65 17.51 -0.77
N GLN A 211 -2.46 17.27 -1.80
CA GLN A 211 -2.44 18.08 -3.03
C GLN A 211 -2.90 19.52 -2.78
N LEU A 212 -3.88 19.73 -1.90
CA LEU A 212 -4.34 21.06 -1.52
C LEU A 212 -3.23 21.84 -0.77
N ALA A 213 -2.55 21.21 0.17
CA ALA A 213 -1.43 21.80 0.91
C ALA A 213 -0.25 22.14 -0.01
N SER A 214 0.08 21.22 -0.93
CA SER A 214 1.18 21.40 -1.89
C SER A 214 0.90 22.41 -3.00
N ASN A 215 -0.37 22.70 -3.27
CA ASN A 215 -0.84 23.58 -4.35
C ASN A 215 -1.82 24.63 -3.81
N GLU A 216 -1.39 25.41 -2.81
CA GLU A 216 -2.22 26.35 -2.06
C GLU A 216 -3.10 27.21 -2.98
N GLY A 217 -4.41 27.17 -2.72
CA GLY A 217 -5.41 27.99 -3.43
C GLY A 217 -5.79 27.51 -4.84
N LYS A 218 -5.21 26.40 -5.35
CA LYS A 218 -5.56 25.88 -6.68
C LYS A 218 -6.75 24.95 -6.69
N PHE A 219 -6.92 24.15 -5.63
CA PHE A 219 -7.90 23.07 -5.57
C PHE A 219 -8.75 23.18 -4.31
N ARG A 220 -9.90 22.55 -4.32
CA ARG A 220 -10.76 22.34 -3.16
C ARG A 220 -11.46 20.99 -3.26
N ILE A 221 -11.94 20.50 -2.12
CA ILE A 221 -12.71 19.27 -1.98
C ILE A 221 -14.18 19.63 -1.85
N LEU A 222 -15.08 18.85 -2.49
CA LEU A 222 -16.52 18.96 -2.25
C LEU A 222 -16.86 18.41 -0.87
N GLU A 223 -17.86 19.00 -0.22
CA GLU A 223 -18.24 18.64 1.15
C GLU A 223 -18.77 17.19 1.26
N GLU A 224 -19.53 16.74 0.26
CA GLU A 224 -20.18 15.44 0.28
C GLU A 224 -19.29 14.36 -0.36
N PRO A 225 -18.87 13.32 0.39
CA PRO A 225 -18.04 12.24 -0.15
C PRO A 225 -18.86 11.31 -1.07
N LEU A 226 -18.15 10.56 -1.92
CA LEU A 226 -18.73 9.44 -2.69
C LEU A 226 -18.96 8.22 -1.81
N SER A 227 -18.01 7.92 -0.92
CA SER A 227 -18.08 6.80 0.02
C SER A 227 -17.17 7.04 1.22
N THR A 228 -17.37 6.24 2.26
CA THR A 228 -16.49 6.12 3.42
C THR A 228 -15.95 4.70 3.50
N GLU A 229 -14.72 4.55 3.92
CA GLU A 229 -14.01 3.27 3.96
C GLU A 229 -12.93 3.27 5.04
N GLN A 230 -12.28 2.13 5.23
CA GLN A 230 -11.16 1.99 6.16
C GLN A 230 -9.95 1.41 5.46
N TYR A 231 -8.77 1.84 5.88
CA TYR A 231 -7.51 1.29 5.44
C TYR A 231 -7.00 0.22 6.40
N ALA A 232 -6.48 -0.85 5.82
CA ALA A 232 -5.75 -1.89 6.52
C ALA A 232 -4.56 -2.38 5.68
N ILE A 233 -3.65 -3.12 6.29
CA ILE A 233 -2.53 -3.74 5.58
C ILE A 233 -3.02 -5.05 4.97
N ALA A 234 -2.82 -5.21 3.66
CA ALA A 234 -3.18 -6.43 2.96
C ALA A 234 -1.98 -7.37 2.80
N PHE A 235 -2.17 -8.62 3.20
CA PHE A 235 -1.23 -9.72 3.01
C PHE A 235 -1.81 -10.73 2.03
N ALA A 236 -0.98 -11.55 1.39
CA ALA A 236 -1.46 -12.64 0.56
C ALA A 236 -2.46 -13.50 1.34
N LYS A 237 -3.55 -13.93 0.68
CA LYS A 237 -4.62 -14.69 1.33
C LYS A 237 -4.08 -15.95 1.99
N GLY A 238 -4.38 -16.10 3.29
CA GLY A 238 -3.91 -17.20 4.13
C GLY A 238 -2.58 -16.93 4.87
N ASN A 239 -1.89 -15.83 4.59
CA ASN A 239 -0.64 -15.47 5.29
C ASN A 239 -0.94 -14.82 6.65
N THR A 240 -1.52 -15.61 7.56
CA THR A 240 -1.92 -15.15 8.90
C THR A 240 -0.74 -14.95 9.83
N GLU A 241 0.32 -15.75 9.69
CA GLU A 241 1.49 -15.68 10.58
C GLU A 241 2.20 -14.32 10.45
N LEU A 242 2.47 -13.88 9.20
CA LEU A 242 3.11 -12.60 8.97
C LEU A 242 2.21 -11.44 9.40
N ARG A 243 0.89 -11.52 9.08
CA ARG A 243 -0.11 -10.56 9.50
C ARG A 243 -0.12 -10.41 11.02
N ASP A 244 -0.15 -11.52 11.76
CA ASP A 244 -0.21 -11.51 13.22
C ASP A 244 1.05 -10.87 13.83
N GLN A 245 2.22 -11.15 13.27
CA GLN A 245 3.47 -10.54 13.68
C GLN A 245 3.45 -9.01 13.48
N VAL A 246 2.99 -8.52 12.33
CA VAL A 246 2.89 -7.08 12.06
C VAL A 246 1.84 -6.44 12.96
N GLN A 247 0.65 -7.05 13.11
CA GLN A 247 -0.42 -6.55 13.96
C GLN A 247 -0.01 -6.43 15.44
N GLU A 248 0.68 -7.44 15.98
CA GLU A 248 1.20 -7.40 17.35
C GLU A 248 2.11 -6.18 17.55
N THR A 249 3.02 -5.92 16.60
CA THR A 249 3.92 -4.77 16.68
C THR A 249 3.18 -3.43 16.55
N LEU A 250 2.18 -3.35 15.68
CA LEU A 250 1.33 -2.15 15.60
C LEU A 250 0.59 -1.88 16.92
N ASN A 251 0.10 -2.93 17.58
CA ASN A 251 -0.57 -2.79 18.88
C ASN A 251 0.41 -2.31 19.97
N GLU A 252 1.66 -2.76 19.95
CA GLU A 252 2.72 -2.25 20.84
C GLU A 252 3.01 -0.77 20.54
N MET A 253 3.11 -0.38 19.26
CA MET A 253 3.36 1.00 18.84
C MET A 253 2.21 1.93 19.20
N ALA A 254 0.97 1.45 19.15
CA ALA A 254 -0.20 2.19 19.62
C ALA A 254 -0.15 2.37 21.15
N ALA A 255 0.15 1.29 21.88
CA ALA A 255 0.17 1.32 23.35
C ALA A 255 1.26 2.23 23.94
N ASP A 256 2.38 2.42 23.25
CA ASP A 256 3.49 3.28 23.72
C ASP A 256 3.51 4.69 23.08
N GLY A 257 2.50 5.02 22.26
CA GLY A 257 2.34 6.34 21.65
C GLY A 257 3.28 6.59 20.46
N THR A 258 3.84 5.55 19.85
CA THR A 258 4.72 5.70 18.70
C THR A 258 3.94 6.02 17.43
N ILE A 259 2.75 5.40 17.24
CA ILE A 259 1.89 5.70 16.09
C ILE A 259 1.46 7.17 16.12
N GLU A 260 1.06 7.69 17.28
CA GLU A 260 0.67 9.09 17.45
C GLU A 260 1.82 10.05 17.12
N LYS A 261 3.06 9.71 17.50
CA LYS A 261 4.23 10.53 17.14
C LYS A 261 4.54 10.51 15.65
N ILE A 262 4.30 9.38 14.98
CA ILE A 262 4.51 9.27 13.54
C ILE A 262 3.42 10.04 12.80
N VAL A 263 2.15 9.84 13.13
CA VAL A 263 1.03 10.48 12.44
C VAL A 263 1.01 12.00 12.61
N GLU A 264 1.52 12.53 13.74
CA GLU A 264 1.60 13.97 13.98
C GLU A 264 2.45 14.72 12.94
N LYS A 265 3.43 14.03 12.32
CA LYS A 265 4.21 14.60 11.20
C LYS A 265 3.34 14.91 9.97
N TYR A 266 2.16 14.32 9.91
CA TYR A 266 1.19 14.42 8.82
C TYR A 266 -0.07 15.20 9.21
N ALA A 267 0.01 15.99 10.31
CA ALA A 267 -1.12 16.79 10.81
C ALA A 267 -1.63 17.81 9.79
N GLU A 268 -0.76 18.33 8.93
CA GLU A 268 -1.13 19.24 7.84
C GLU A 268 -2.13 18.60 6.86
N TYR A 269 -2.16 17.25 6.78
CA TYR A 269 -3.06 16.48 5.92
C TYR A 269 -4.22 15.85 6.71
N ASN A 270 -4.47 16.30 7.96
CA ASN A 270 -5.50 15.80 8.87
C ASN A 270 -5.42 14.29 9.21
N LEU A 271 -4.28 13.62 8.97
CA LEU A 271 -4.12 12.20 9.27
C LEU A 271 -4.35 11.84 10.76
N PRO A 272 -3.95 12.66 11.75
CA PRO A 272 -4.21 12.35 13.16
C PRO A 272 -5.70 12.18 13.51
N GLU A 273 -6.59 12.90 12.81
CA GLU A 273 -8.04 12.81 13.02
C GLU A 273 -8.64 11.55 12.37
N MET A 274 -7.97 11.03 11.34
CA MET A 274 -8.38 9.84 10.60
C MET A 274 -7.86 8.55 11.24
N LEU A 275 -6.88 8.63 12.13
CA LEU A 275 -6.28 7.47 12.82
C LEU A 275 -7.31 6.81 13.73
N ILE A 276 -7.47 5.47 13.66
CA ILE A 276 -8.39 4.70 14.48
C ILE A 276 -7.71 3.62 15.33
N ILE A 277 -6.51 3.20 14.99
CA ILE A 277 -5.75 2.25 15.80
C ILE A 277 -5.35 2.89 17.15
N GLY A 278 -5.56 2.16 18.23
CA GLY A 278 -5.25 2.64 19.58
C GLY A 278 -6.34 3.54 20.22
N LYS A 279 -7.47 3.75 19.52
CA LYS A 279 -8.63 4.52 20.04
C LYS A 279 -9.73 3.62 20.57
#